data_6ae6b91cf53b207ab702632e408cd46f
#
_entry.id   6ae6b91cf53b207ab702632e408cd46f
#
_cell.length_a   1.000
_cell.length_b   1.000
_cell.length_c   1.000
_cell.angle_alpha   90.00
_cell.angle_beta   90.00
_cell.angle_gamma   90.00
#
_symmetry.space_group_name_H-M   'P 1'
#
loop_
_entity.id
_entity.type
_entity.pdbx_description
1 polymer ?
#
loop_
_entity_poly.entity_id
_entity_poly.type
_entity_poly.pdbx_seq_one_letter_code
_entity_poly.pdbx_strand_id
1 'polypeptide(L)'
;MLEVKFYDTVDDSLLKFAVIILQSNGKWVFCKHKERDTYEAPGGHREVGEDILETAKRELQEETGAIQFDIKPICVYSVTGKNSVNETGEETFGLLCFAEITEFSGKLESEMEK
;
A
#
# COMPACT_ATOMS: atom_id res chain seq x y z
N MET A 1 -11.55 -16.37 -10.24
CA MET A 1 -12.19 -15.24 -9.55
C MET A 1 -11.38 -14.86 -8.31
N LEU A 2 -11.22 -13.57 -8.07
CA LEU A 2 -10.53 -13.10 -6.86
C LEU A 2 -11.49 -13.02 -5.69
N GLU A 3 -11.03 -13.39 -4.53
CA GLU A 3 -11.78 -13.28 -3.29
C GLU A 3 -10.97 -12.44 -2.30
N VAL A 4 -11.59 -11.45 -1.68
CA VAL A 4 -10.95 -10.59 -0.68
C VAL A 4 -11.64 -10.79 0.65
N LYS A 5 -10.84 -11.00 1.69
CA LYS A 5 -11.33 -11.15 3.06
C LYS A 5 -10.59 -10.18 3.97
N PHE A 6 -11.23 -9.82 5.08
CA PHE A 6 -10.65 -8.91 6.07
C PHE A 6 -10.54 -9.61 7.42
N TYR A 7 -9.47 -9.29 8.14
CA TYR A 7 -9.17 -9.87 9.44
C TYR A 7 -8.69 -8.78 10.38
N ASP A 8 -8.91 -8.97 11.68
CA ASP A 8 -8.34 -8.05 12.66
C ASP A 8 -6.83 -8.25 12.77
N THR A 9 -6.40 -9.50 12.79
CA THR A 9 -4.98 -9.84 12.89
C THR A 9 -4.72 -11.22 12.33
N VAL A 10 -3.49 -11.44 11.88
CA VAL A 10 -2.98 -12.75 11.49
C VAL A 10 -1.54 -12.84 11.98
N ASP A 11 -0.93 -14.02 11.86
CA ASP A 11 0.48 -14.17 12.17
C ASP A 11 1.31 -13.24 11.28
N ASP A 12 2.24 -12.50 11.87
CA ASP A 12 3.08 -11.54 11.13
C ASP A 12 3.80 -12.19 9.95
N SER A 13 4.21 -13.45 10.11
CA SER A 13 4.91 -14.15 9.02
C SER A 13 4.08 -14.32 7.76
N LEU A 14 2.75 -14.17 7.86
CA LEU A 14 1.87 -14.28 6.71
C LEU A 14 1.73 -12.97 5.93
N LEU A 15 2.09 -11.85 6.54
CA LEU A 15 1.97 -10.54 5.90
C LEU A 15 3.07 -10.36 4.85
N LYS A 16 2.69 -10.35 3.59
CA LYS A 16 3.61 -10.31 2.45
C LYS A 16 3.64 -8.97 1.73
N PHE A 17 2.61 -8.16 1.89
CA PHE A 17 2.54 -6.86 1.21
C PHE A 17 1.78 -5.86 2.05
N ALA A 18 1.88 -4.59 1.68
CA ALA A 18 1.16 -3.51 2.34
C ALA A 18 0.51 -2.63 1.28
N VAL A 19 -0.66 -2.10 1.60
CA VAL A 19 -1.36 -1.11 0.77
C VAL A 19 -1.76 0.05 1.67
N ILE A 20 -1.59 1.27 1.17
CA ILE A 20 -1.84 2.46 1.95
C ILE A 20 -2.91 3.32 1.26
N ILE A 21 -3.99 3.63 1.96
CA ILE A 21 -4.92 4.66 1.50
C ILE A 21 -4.50 5.97 2.12
N LEU A 22 -4.48 7.03 1.34
CA LEU A 22 -3.86 8.28 1.73
C LEU A 22 -4.78 9.47 1.61
N GLN A 23 -4.54 10.44 2.50
CA GLN A 23 -5.11 11.78 2.37
C GLN A 23 -4.01 12.82 2.50
N SER A 24 -4.21 13.96 1.85
CA SER A 24 -3.37 15.14 2.03
C SER A 24 -4.30 16.35 1.99
N ASN A 25 -4.26 17.16 3.04
CA ASN A 25 -5.12 18.33 3.17
C ASN A 25 -6.62 17.97 3.02
N GLY A 26 -7.01 16.83 3.58
CA GLY A 26 -8.38 16.37 3.53
C GLY A 26 -8.84 15.77 2.21
N LYS A 27 -7.94 15.62 1.27
CA LYS A 27 -8.25 15.05 -0.06
C LYS A 27 -7.59 13.69 -0.22
N TRP A 28 -8.29 12.78 -0.86
CA TRP A 28 -7.73 11.46 -1.17
C TRP A 28 -6.65 11.60 -2.22
N VAL A 29 -5.58 10.83 -2.08
CA VAL A 29 -4.44 10.86 -2.98
C VAL A 29 -4.25 9.49 -3.62
N PHE A 30 -4.07 9.47 -4.94
CA PHE A 30 -3.79 8.24 -5.69
C PHE A 30 -2.57 8.45 -6.55
N CYS A 31 -1.81 7.38 -6.74
CA CYS A 31 -0.62 7.42 -7.58
C CYS A 31 -0.95 6.90 -8.97
N LYS A 32 -0.50 7.60 -9.99
CA LYS A 32 -0.65 7.10 -11.36
C LYS A 32 0.55 6.23 -11.69
N HIS A 33 0.29 4.99 -12.07
CA HIS A 33 1.34 4.07 -12.46
C HIS A 33 1.82 4.41 -13.86
N LYS A 34 3.14 4.49 -14.06
CA LYS A 34 3.72 4.90 -15.35
C LYS A 34 3.40 3.94 -16.49
N GLU A 35 3.32 2.66 -16.20
CA GLU A 35 3.10 1.63 -17.20
C GLU A 35 1.62 1.31 -17.41
N ARG A 36 0.77 1.81 -16.53
CA ARG A 36 -0.68 1.60 -16.59
C ARG A 36 -1.37 2.94 -16.51
N ASP A 37 -2.43 3.09 -17.27
CA ASP A 37 -3.19 4.34 -17.28
C ASP A 37 -4.26 4.32 -16.19
N THR A 38 -3.83 4.00 -14.95
CA THR A 38 -4.74 3.89 -13.81
C THR A 38 -4.15 4.60 -12.61
N TYR A 39 -5.03 5.05 -11.72
CA TYR A 39 -4.65 5.62 -10.43
C TYR A 39 -4.86 4.54 -9.37
N GLU A 40 -3.84 4.33 -8.55
CA GLU A 40 -3.86 3.25 -7.56
C GLU A 40 -3.38 3.73 -6.21
N ALA A 41 -3.82 3.07 -5.15
CA ALA A 41 -3.25 3.27 -3.82
C ALA A 41 -1.83 2.72 -3.83
N PRO A 42 -0.87 3.42 -3.20
CA PRO A 42 0.50 2.91 -3.14
C PRO A 42 0.58 1.64 -2.30
N GLY A 43 1.54 0.80 -2.64
CA GLY A 43 1.76 -0.45 -1.92
C GLY A 43 2.81 -1.29 -2.59
N GLY A 44 3.20 -2.36 -1.94
CA GLY A 44 4.19 -3.27 -2.50
C GLY A 44 4.52 -4.40 -1.55
N HIS A 45 5.44 -5.24 -1.98
CA HIS A 45 5.83 -6.44 -1.28
C HIS A 45 6.83 -6.16 -0.16
N ARG A 46 6.70 -6.93 0.90
CA ARG A 46 7.62 -6.92 2.03
C ARG A 46 8.97 -7.49 1.58
N GLU A 47 10.03 -6.78 1.94
CA GLU A 47 11.38 -7.25 1.68
C GLU A 47 11.94 -8.01 2.87
N VAL A 48 12.96 -8.82 2.63
CA VAL A 48 13.60 -9.60 3.68
C VAL A 48 14.15 -8.65 4.75
N GLY A 49 13.84 -8.94 5.99
CA GLY A 49 14.30 -8.14 7.13
C GLY A 49 13.43 -6.94 7.47
N GLU A 50 12.39 -6.67 6.66
CA GLU A 50 11.47 -5.58 6.95
C GLU A 50 10.34 -6.04 7.85
N ASP A 51 9.97 -5.17 8.78
CA ASP A 51 8.70 -5.24 9.44
C ASP A 51 7.64 -4.71 8.47
N ILE A 52 6.41 -5.18 8.58
CA ILE A 52 5.37 -4.83 7.60
C ILE A 52 5.04 -3.34 7.59
N LEU A 53 5.14 -2.65 8.72
CA LEU A 53 4.97 -1.19 8.75
C LEU A 53 6.13 -0.48 8.07
N GLU A 54 7.33 -1.03 8.15
CA GLU A 54 8.46 -0.50 7.40
C GLU A 54 8.23 -0.64 5.90
N THR A 55 7.64 -1.75 5.48
CA THR A 55 7.24 -1.96 4.08
C THR A 55 6.28 -0.86 3.64
N ALA A 56 5.25 -0.59 4.46
CA ALA A 56 4.25 0.43 4.15
C ALA A 56 4.90 1.80 4.02
N LYS A 57 5.77 2.16 4.96
CA LYS A 57 6.44 3.47 4.94
C LYS A 57 7.36 3.61 3.74
N ARG A 58 8.12 2.56 3.43
CA ARG A 58 9.03 2.57 2.30
C ARG A 58 8.26 2.75 0.98
N GLU A 59 7.22 1.96 0.79
CA GLU A 59 6.42 2.04 -0.43
C GLU A 59 5.72 3.40 -0.55
N LEU A 60 5.24 3.94 0.55
CA LEU A 60 4.63 5.26 0.57
C LEU A 60 5.62 6.30 0.08
N GLN A 61 6.83 6.29 0.62
CA GLN A 61 7.87 7.25 0.25
C GLN A 61 8.33 7.08 -1.19
N GLU A 62 8.50 5.84 -1.64
CA GLU A 62 8.95 5.57 -3.01
C GLU A 62 7.93 5.99 -4.05
N GLU A 63 6.66 5.76 -3.79
CA GLU A 63 5.61 6.00 -4.78
C GLU A 63 5.01 7.39 -4.73
N THR A 64 5.07 8.07 -3.58
CA THR A 64 4.46 9.40 -3.44
C THR A 64 5.45 10.52 -3.20
N GLY A 65 6.66 10.20 -2.77
CA GLY A 65 7.61 11.23 -2.35
C GLY A 65 7.26 11.88 -1.03
N ALA A 66 6.43 11.24 -0.22
CA ALA A 66 6.04 11.78 1.09
C ALA A 66 7.26 11.94 1.99
N ILE A 67 7.39 13.10 2.62
CA ILE A 67 8.48 13.40 3.57
C ILE A 67 7.95 13.37 5.00
N GLN A 68 6.81 14.00 5.24
CA GLN A 68 6.17 14.00 6.55
C GLN A 68 4.78 13.41 6.43
N PHE A 69 4.51 12.42 7.26
CA PHE A 69 3.22 11.73 7.23
C PHE A 69 3.01 10.98 8.52
N ASP A 70 1.74 10.74 8.83
CA ASP A 70 1.33 9.80 9.87
C ASP A 70 0.75 8.59 9.20
N ILE A 71 1.17 7.40 9.62
CA ILE A 71 0.67 6.15 9.05
C ILE A 71 0.26 5.22 10.18
N LYS A 72 -0.88 4.57 10.01
CA LYS A 72 -1.37 3.60 10.99
C LYS A 72 -2.02 2.41 10.29
N PRO A 73 -1.91 1.22 10.88
CA PRO A 73 -2.60 0.06 10.34
C PRO A 73 -4.10 0.14 10.60
N ILE A 74 -4.89 -0.32 9.64
CA ILE A 74 -6.34 -0.40 9.79
C ILE A 74 -6.77 -1.84 10.05
N CYS A 75 -6.35 -2.75 9.17
CA CYS A 75 -6.72 -4.16 9.27
C CYS A 75 -5.83 -4.98 8.36
N VAL A 76 -5.92 -6.30 8.52
CA VAL A 76 -5.30 -7.26 7.60
C VAL A 76 -6.33 -7.65 6.57
N TYR A 77 -5.91 -7.82 5.34
CA TYR A 77 -6.78 -8.36 4.31
C TYR A 77 -6.06 -9.47 3.55
N SER A 78 -6.82 -10.30 2.86
CA SER A 78 -6.24 -11.33 2.02
C SER A 78 -6.84 -11.29 0.64
N VAL A 79 -6.08 -11.79 -0.32
CA VAL A 79 -6.52 -11.96 -1.69
C VAL A 79 -6.29 -13.42 -2.05
N THR A 80 -7.34 -14.08 -2.51
CA THR A 80 -7.29 -15.45 -2.97
C THR A 80 -7.60 -15.46 -4.46
N GLY A 81 -6.85 -16.22 -5.23
CA GLY A 81 -7.03 -16.32 -6.66
C GLY A 81 -5.83 -15.79 -7.42
N LYS A 82 -5.70 -16.17 -8.67
CA LYS A 82 -4.55 -15.76 -9.48
C LYS A 82 -4.69 -14.33 -9.95
N ASN A 83 -3.59 -13.59 -9.81
CA ASN A 83 -3.50 -12.21 -10.31
C ASN A 83 -2.01 -11.88 -10.49
N SER A 84 -1.69 -10.63 -10.79
CA SER A 84 -0.31 -10.19 -11.00
C SER A 84 0.56 -10.28 -9.76
N VAL A 85 -0.05 -10.34 -8.57
CA VAL A 85 0.65 -10.41 -7.28
C VAL A 85 0.71 -11.84 -6.77
N ASN A 86 -0.28 -12.66 -7.12
CA ASN A 86 -0.44 -14.01 -6.62
C ASN A 86 -0.61 -14.98 -7.79
N GLU A 87 0.49 -15.54 -8.23
CA GLU A 87 0.52 -16.42 -9.41
C GLU A 87 -0.03 -17.82 -9.12
N THR A 88 -0.02 -18.25 -7.87
CA THR A 88 -0.41 -19.61 -7.49
C THR A 88 -1.90 -19.75 -7.20
N GLY A 89 -2.59 -18.64 -6.98
CA GLY A 89 -4.00 -18.68 -6.61
C GLY A 89 -4.24 -18.91 -5.12
N GLU A 90 -3.19 -18.99 -4.32
CA GLU A 90 -3.31 -19.17 -2.87
C GLU A 90 -3.77 -17.88 -2.19
N GLU A 91 -4.27 -18.01 -0.97
CA GLU A 91 -4.61 -16.85 -0.16
C GLU A 91 -3.32 -16.17 0.31
N THR A 92 -3.16 -14.89 -0.02
CA THR A 92 -2.02 -14.09 0.43
C THR A 92 -2.52 -12.91 1.25
N PHE A 93 -1.75 -12.55 2.27
CA PHE A 93 -2.16 -11.58 3.28
C PHE A 93 -1.36 -10.30 3.18
N GLY A 94 -2.03 -9.19 3.39
CA GLY A 94 -1.42 -7.88 3.41
C GLY A 94 -1.98 -7.00 4.51
N LEU A 95 -1.25 -5.94 4.80
CA LEU A 95 -1.68 -4.93 5.78
C LEU A 95 -2.27 -3.75 5.03
N LEU A 96 -3.49 -3.36 5.41
CA LEU A 96 -4.11 -2.14 4.92
C LEU A 96 -3.82 -1.04 5.91
N CYS A 97 -3.21 0.05 5.44
CA CYS A 97 -2.85 1.19 6.26
C CYS A 97 -3.57 2.44 5.79
N PHE A 98 -3.70 3.39 6.70
CA PHE A 98 -4.14 4.75 6.37
C PHE A 98 -3.00 5.70 6.68
N ALA A 99 -2.71 6.62 5.77
CA ALA A 99 -1.71 7.65 6.00
C ALA A 99 -2.25 9.02 5.68
N GLU A 100 -1.86 9.99 6.49
CA GLU A 100 -2.11 11.39 6.21
C GLU A 100 -0.76 12.04 5.93
N ILE A 101 -0.62 12.66 4.75
CA ILE A 101 0.63 13.26 4.33
C ILE A 101 0.56 14.75 4.50
N THR A 102 1.55 15.31 5.17
CA THR A 102 1.63 16.76 5.41
C THR A 102 2.70 17.43 4.55
N GLU A 103 3.67 16.67 4.06
CA GLU A 103 4.72 17.24 3.21
C GLU A 103 5.20 16.22 2.18
N PHE A 104 5.33 16.66 0.93
CA PHE A 104 5.86 15.87 -0.18
C PHE A 104 7.18 16.44 -0.65
N SER A 105 8.03 15.58 -1.25
CA SER A 105 9.14 16.10 -2.05
C SER A 105 8.56 16.59 -3.38
N GLY A 106 9.10 17.66 -3.93
CA GLY A 106 8.57 18.22 -5.18
C GLY A 106 8.72 17.31 -6.40
N LYS A 107 9.52 16.27 -6.28
CA LYS A 107 9.87 15.41 -7.41
C LYS A 107 8.72 14.58 -7.98
N LEU A 108 7.82 14.15 -7.14
CA LEU A 108 6.76 13.19 -7.54
C LEU A 108 5.36 13.79 -7.54
N GLU A 109 5.24 15.08 -7.29
CA GLU A 109 3.92 15.74 -7.25
C GLU A 109 3.14 15.57 -8.55
N SER A 110 3.84 15.61 -9.68
CA SER A 110 3.18 15.50 -10.99
C SER A 110 2.62 14.10 -11.25
N GLU A 111 3.00 13.13 -10.46
CA GLU A 111 2.53 11.75 -10.60
C GLU A 111 1.36 11.43 -9.69
N MET A 112 0.89 12.39 -8.90
CA MET A 112 -0.17 12.19 -7.93
C MET A 112 -1.45 12.90 -8.32
N GLU A 113 -2.58 12.31 -7.92
CA GLU A 113 -3.91 12.84 -8.15
C GLU A 113 -4.63 13.00 -6.81
N LYS A 114 -5.30 14.12 -6.62
CA LYS A 114 -6.00 14.39 -5.37
C LYS A 114 -7.50 14.45 -5.60
#